data_0ef06942a4de92c187cf063868bdb354
#
_entry.id   0ef06942a4de92c187cf063868bdb354
#
_cell.length_a   1.000
_cell.length_b   1.000
_cell.length_c   1.000
_cell.angle_alpha   90.00
_cell.angle_beta   90.00
_cell.angle_gamma   90.00
#
_symmetry.space_group_name_H-M   'P 1'
#
loop_
_entity.id
_entity.type
_entity.pdbx_description
1 polymer ?
#
loop_
_entity_poly.entity_id
_entity_poly.type
_entity_poly.pdbx_seq_one_letter_code
_entity_poly.pdbx_strand_id
1 'polypeptide(L)'
;DMKLSLEGIGALLSSDGLYTTVQSLVAGGPAENSNKLNAKDKIVGVGQEDDEEITDVIGWRIDDVVELIRGPKDTVVKLEIIPSSSLDESHTKVIEITRNLVKLEDLAAKKNILSITREGKEYKIGVIELPAFYMDFDAYKRREYDYKSSSKDVRKLINSLKRENIDGLILDLRNNGGGSLFEANSLAHIFLGGGTTVQVKTAKGSVHELGDRRGFQIYDDPLLILVNKFSASASEILAGAVQDYRRGLVVGTDTFGKGTVQKVETLSSGQIKFTESKFYRVSGGSTQNKGVSPDIYLPSPIDVDEIGEHKYLGALVHDNIKETKFKDFDRIGASKELLTHKHKERMTQSSIFKNLKEKKSWRVMQDNNIWISLNIDKRKANKEQSEQELLSLENELRRELGLETFQNYKEFVEREEDPQVIDIEEAILKESANILADFIEYSFQ
;
A
#
# COMPACT_ATOMS: atom_id res chain seq x y z
N ASP A 1 -12.61 -0.88 -1.50
CA ASP A 1 -13.49 -1.58 -2.44
C ASP A 1 -12.71 -2.62 -3.25
N MET A 2 -13.06 -3.88 -3.07
CA MET A 2 -12.36 -5.00 -3.72
C MET A 2 -12.73 -5.22 -5.19
N LYS A 3 -13.75 -4.53 -5.72
CA LYS A 3 -14.25 -4.75 -7.09
C LYS A 3 -13.45 -4.04 -8.18
N LEU A 4 -12.59 -3.08 -7.83
CA LEU A 4 -11.96 -2.11 -8.76
C LEU A 4 -12.97 -1.37 -9.66
N SER A 5 -14.19 -1.26 -9.20
CA SER A 5 -15.22 -0.45 -9.83
C SER A 5 -16.17 0.08 -8.77
N LEU A 6 -16.52 1.34 -8.88
CA LEU A 6 -17.46 2.04 -8.01
C LEU A 6 -18.51 2.72 -8.86
N GLU A 7 -19.75 2.75 -8.38
CA GLU A 7 -20.78 3.63 -8.97
C GLU A 7 -20.69 4.99 -8.27
N GLY A 8 -20.43 6.03 -9.03
CA GLY A 8 -20.23 7.37 -8.51
C GLY A 8 -19.65 8.33 -9.56
N ILE A 9 -18.95 9.36 -9.09
CA ILE A 9 -18.41 10.42 -9.95
C ILE A 9 -16.93 10.23 -10.32
N GLY A 10 -16.18 9.40 -9.63
CA GLY A 10 -14.75 9.20 -9.91
C GLY A 10 -13.88 10.36 -9.43
N ALA A 11 -14.03 10.75 -8.17
CA ALA A 11 -13.16 11.72 -7.51
C ALA A 11 -12.58 11.10 -6.22
N LEU A 12 -11.28 11.33 -5.99
CA LEU A 12 -10.63 11.06 -4.72
C LEU A 12 -10.78 12.30 -3.84
N LEU A 13 -11.29 12.11 -2.64
CA LEU A 13 -11.62 13.19 -1.74
C LEU A 13 -10.74 13.11 -0.47
N SER A 14 -10.41 14.27 0.08
CA SER A 14 -9.75 14.44 1.37
C SER A 14 -10.52 15.43 2.23
N SER A 15 -10.26 15.46 3.54
CA SER A 15 -10.84 16.45 4.44
C SER A 15 -9.76 17.15 5.25
N ASP A 16 -9.87 18.45 5.38
CA ASP A 16 -9.04 19.27 6.27
C ASP A 16 -9.74 19.53 7.63
N GLY A 17 -10.86 18.84 7.88
CA GLY A 17 -11.70 18.98 9.06
C GLY A 17 -12.83 19.99 8.91
N LEU A 18 -12.77 20.91 7.96
CA LEU A 18 -13.84 21.87 7.64
C LEU A 18 -14.46 21.58 6.27
N TYR A 19 -13.63 21.38 5.26
CA TYR A 19 -14.08 21.14 3.89
C TYR A 19 -13.72 19.74 3.41
N THR A 20 -14.61 19.18 2.58
CA THR A 20 -14.28 18.04 1.72
C THR A 20 -13.67 18.55 0.43
N THR A 21 -12.41 18.24 0.19
CA THR A 21 -11.62 18.76 -0.95
C THR A 21 -11.35 17.65 -1.95
N VAL A 22 -11.46 17.97 -3.23
CA VAL A 22 -11.10 17.07 -4.33
C VAL A 22 -9.58 16.97 -4.41
N GLN A 23 -9.03 15.80 -4.10
CA GLN A 23 -7.60 15.55 -4.18
C GLN A 23 -7.17 15.28 -5.62
N SER A 24 -7.90 14.40 -6.32
CA SER A 24 -7.66 14.09 -7.74
C SER A 24 -8.91 13.52 -8.37
N LEU A 25 -8.95 13.49 -9.71
CA LEU A 25 -10.00 12.83 -10.48
C LEU A 25 -9.49 11.50 -11.03
N VAL A 26 -10.40 10.52 -11.12
CA VAL A 26 -10.08 9.22 -11.74
C VAL A 26 -10.13 9.37 -13.25
N ALA A 27 -9.06 8.98 -13.92
CA ALA A 27 -8.94 9.06 -15.38
C ALA A 27 -10.09 8.30 -16.08
N GLY A 28 -10.76 8.96 -17.02
CA GLY A 28 -11.94 8.44 -17.71
C GLY A 28 -13.22 8.40 -16.86
N GLY A 29 -13.16 8.89 -15.61
CA GLY A 29 -14.31 8.95 -14.71
C GLY A 29 -15.32 10.06 -15.06
N PRO A 30 -16.56 9.99 -14.55
CA PRO A 30 -17.60 10.98 -14.84
C PRO A 30 -17.21 12.42 -14.49
N ALA A 31 -16.54 12.63 -13.34
CA ALA A 31 -16.12 13.97 -12.92
C ALA A 31 -15.10 14.57 -13.89
N GLU A 32 -14.07 13.79 -14.29
CA GLU A 32 -13.08 14.21 -15.27
C GLU A 32 -13.72 14.50 -16.64
N ASN A 33 -14.53 13.57 -17.13
CA ASN A 33 -15.21 13.72 -18.43
C ASN A 33 -16.18 14.91 -18.47
N SER A 34 -16.73 15.30 -17.32
CA SER A 34 -17.62 16.47 -17.24
C SER A 34 -16.90 17.79 -17.48
N ASN A 35 -15.59 17.86 -17.18
CA ASN A 35 -14.79 19.09 -17.15
C ASN A 35 -15.39 20.20 -16.25
N LYS A 36 -16.19 19.82 -15.23
CA LYS A 36 -16.88 20.76 -14.33
C LYS A 36 -16.25 20.79 -12.94
N LEU A 37 -15.55 19.72 -12.53
CA LEU A 37 -14.88 19.57 -11.26
C LEU A 37 -13.36 19.47 -11.49
N ASN A 38 -12.58 20.07 -10.62
CA ASN A 38 -11.12 20.05 -10.68
C ASN A 38 -10.49 19.63 -9.37
N ALA A 39 -9.22 19.23 -9.40
CA ALA A 39 -8.44 19.04 -8.19
C ALA A 39 -8.37 20.36 -7.39
N LYS A 40 -8.36 20.24 -6.06
CA LYS A 40 -8.39 21.33 -5.07
C LYS A 40 -9.73 22.12 -4.99
N ASP A 41 -10.76 21.75 -5.76
CA ASP A 41 -12.11 22.27 -5.53
C ASP A 41 -12.64 21.77 -4.16
N LYS A 42 -13.32 22.64 -3.41
CA LYS A 42 -13.93 22.31 -2.11
C LYS A 42 -15.42 22.05 -2.29
N ILE A 43 -15.91 20.92 -1.82
CA ILE A 43 -17.33 20.55 -1.85
C ILE A 43 -17.96 21.08 -0.58
N VAL A 44 -18.94 21.96 -0.72
CA VAL A 44 -19.66 22.60 0.39
C VAL A 44 -21.12 22.16 0.48
N GLY A 45 -21.67 21.61 -0.62
CA GLY A 45 -23.03 21.11 -0.64
C GLY A 45 -23.20 19.92 -1.58
N VAL A 46 -24.13 19.01 -1.25
CA VAL A 46 -24.49 17.83 -2.05
C VAL A 46 -26.02 17.71 -2.12
N GLY A 47 -26.55 17.51 -3.34
CA GLY A 47 -27.96 17.25 -3.59
C GLY A 47 -28.15 16.14 -4.62
N GLN A 48 -29.32 15.51 -4.62
CA GLN A 48 -29.70 14.53 -5.64
C GLN A 48 -30.46 15.22 -6.78
N GLU A 49 -30.72 14.48 -7.86
CA GLU A 49 -31.37 15.02 -9.05
C GLU A 49 -32.71 15.71 -8.78
N ASP A 50 -33.52 15.07 -7.92
CA ASP A 50 -34.88 15.53 -7.59
C ASP A 50 -34.92 16.47 -6.37
N ASP A 51 -33.77 16.76 -5.72
CA ASP A 51 -33.73 17.62 -4.55
C ASP A 51 -33.94 19.10 -4.96
N GLU A 52 -34.88 19.76 -4.30
CA GLU A 52 -35.08 21.22 -4.43
C GLU A 52 -33.99 22.00 -3.70
N GLU A 53 -33.45 21.45 -2.63
CA GLU A 53 -32.40 22.06 -1.80
C GLU A 53 -31.13 21.21 -1.79
N ILE A 54 -29.98 21.87 -1.78
CA ILE A 54 -28.67 21.24 -1.63
C ILE A 54 -28.35 21.17 -0.14
N THR A 55 -27.97 19.98 0.33
CA THR A 55 -27.58 19.77 1.72
C THR A 55 -26.18 20.36 1.95
N ASP A 56 -26.06 21.30 2.89
CA ASP A 56 -24.76 21.82 3.35
C ASP A 56 -23.97 20.72 4.06
N VAL A 57 -22.73 20.49 3.62
CA VAL A 57 -21.85 19.42 4.13
C VAL A 57 -20.57 19.96 4.78
N ILE A 58 -20.50 21.28 5.04
CA ILE A 58 -19.36 21.90 5.72
C ILE A 58 -19.21 21.31 7.12
N GLY A 59 -18.01 20.86 7.46
CA GLY A 59 -17.70 20.24 8.76
C GLY A 59 -18.23 18.83 8.95
N TRP A 60 -18.81 18.22 7.92
CA TRP A 60 -19.24 16.83 7.96
C TRP A 60 -18.04 15.87 7.90
N ARG A 61 -18.24 14.68 8.40
CA ARG A 61 -17.27 13.60 8.20
C ARG A 61 -17.21 13.23 6.71
N ILE A 62 -16.01 13.01 6.21
CA ILE A 62 -15.81 12.69 4.80
C ILE A 62 -16.60 11.45 4.35
N ASP A 63 -16.75 10.45 5.23
CA ASP A 63 -17.51 9.23 4.93
C ASP A 63 -18.98 9.55 4.64
N ASP A 64 -19.59 10.44 5.44
CA ASP A 64 -20.99 10.83 5.28
C ASP A 64 -21.19 11.64 3.97
N VAL A 65 -20.22 12.51 3.63
CA VAL A 65 -20.25 13.26 2.36
C VAL A 65 -20.11 12.32 1.17
N VAL A 66 -19.20 11.35 1.26
CA VAL A 66 -18.98 10.33 0.22
C VAL A 66 -20.23 9.48 -0.01
N GLU A 67 -20.99 9.15 1.05
CA GLU A 67 -22.25 8.42 0.91
C GLU A 67 -23.30 9.22 0.12
N LEU A 68 -23.39 10.53 0.31
CA LEU A 68 -24.29 11.39 -0.48
C LEU A 68 -23.85 11.53 -1.94
N ILE A 69 -22.53 11.58 -2.19
CA ILE A 69 -21.98 11.72 -3.54
C ILE A 69 -22.11 10.43 -4.35
N ARG A 70 -21.96 9.27 -3.71
CA ARG A 70 -22.16 7.94 -4.36
C ARG A 70 -23.63 7.72 -4.68
N GLY A 71 -23.91 6.85 -5.62
CA GLY A 71 -25.25 6.45 -5.98
C GLY A 71 -25.26 5.63 -7.26
N PRO A 72 -26.43 5.07 -7.64
CA PRO A 72 -26.56 4.20 -8.80
C PRO A 72 -26.07 4.88 -10.09
N LYS A 73 -25.54 4.06 -10.99
CA LYS A 73 -25.20 4.47 -12.34
C LYS A 73 -26.41 5.16 -13.02
N ASP A 74 -26.11 6.16 -13.87
CA ASP A 74 -27.06 6.96 -14.64
C ASP A 74 -27.95 7.91 -13.80
N THR A 75 -27.72 8.03 -12.46
CA THR A 75 -28.33 9.07 -11.63
C THR A 75 -27.46 10.34 -11.59
N VAL A 76 -28.05 11.49 -11.30
CA VAL A 76 -27.32 12.77 -11.21
C VAL A 76 -27.08 13.16 -9.76
N VAL A 77 -25.88 13.67 -9.47
CA VAL A 77 -25.55 14.35 -8.23
C VAL A 77 -25.30 15.82 -8.53
N LYS A 78 -25.86 16.70 -7.70
CA LYS A 78 -25.58 18.15 -7.67
C LYS A 78 -24.52 18.41 -6.62
N LEU A 79 -23.43 19.07 -6.99
CA LEU A 79 -22.37 19.48 -6.07
C LEU A 79 -22.31 21.00 -6.04
N GLU A 80 -22.42 21.59 -4.88
CA GLU A 80 -22.05 22.97 -4.66
C GLU A 80 -20.58 23.00 -4.26
N ILE A 81 -19.77 23.71 -5.05
CA ILE A 81 -18.32 23.74 -4.89
C ILE A 81 -17.81 25.17 -4.78
N ILE A 82 -16.72 25.36 -4.01
CA ILE A 82 -15.86 26.53 -4.11
C ILE A 82 -14.75 26.15 -5.09
N PRO A 83 -14.68 26.77 -6.28
CA PRO A 83 -13.61 26.45 -7.25
C PRO A 83 -12.24 26.80 -6.70
N SER A 84 -11.25 25.96 -6.98
CA SER A 84 -9.84 26.17 -6.59
C SER A 84 -9.23 27.45 -7.20
N SER A 85 -9.80 27.91 -8.30
CA SER A 85 -9.42 29.19 -8.95
C SER A 85 -10.06 30.42 -8.32
N SER A 86 -10.97 30.26 -7.34
CA SER A 86 -11.64 31.40 -6.70
C SER A 86 -10.70 32.06 -5.70
N LEU A 87 -10.61 33.38 -5.75
CA LEU A 87 -9.85 34.19 -4.77
C LEU A 87 -10.63 34.40 -3.45
N ASP A 88 -11.93 34.08 -3.43
CA ASP A 88 -12.85 34.28 -2.33
C ASP A 88 -13.70 33.05 -2.11
N GLU A 89 -13.70 32.53 -0.88
CA GLU A 89 -14.47 31.35 -0.47
C GLU A 89 -15.99 31.59 -0.44
N SER A 90 -16.44 32.82 -0.60
CA SER A 90 -17.88 33.17 -0.70
C SER A 90 -18.51 32.86 -2.06
N HIS A 91 -17.71 32.59 -3.08
CA HIS A 91 -18.20 32.28 -4.43
C HIS A 91 -18.34 30.78 -4.62
N THR A 92 -19.57 30.29 -4.52
CA THR A 92 -19.91 28.91 -4.82
C THR A 92 -20.46 28.74 -6.24
N LYS A 93 -20.35 27.54 -6.76
CA LYS A 93 -20.91 27.15 -8.05
C LYS A 93 -21.55 25.77 -7.92
N VAL A 94 -22.80 25.62 -8.38
CA VAL A 94 -23.45 24.33 -8.49
C VAL A 94 -23.12 23.66 -9.80
N ILE A 95 -22.68 22.41 -9.75
CA ILE A 95 -22.39 21.56 -10.89
C ILE A 95 -23.18 20.26 -10.80
N GLU A 96 -23.55 19.72 -11.94
CA GLU A 96 -24.23 18.43 -12.05
C GLU A 96 -23.30 17.41 -12.72
N ILE A 97 -23.19 16.24 -12.10
CA ILE A 97 -22.39 15.12 -12.61
C ILE A 97 -23.27 13.89 -12.66
N THR A 98 -23.40 13.26 -13.83
CA THR A 98 -24.09 11.99 -13.97
C THR A 98 -23.16 10.87 -13.49
N ARG A 99 -23.59 10.12 -12.48
CA ARG A 99 -22.85 8.97 -11.95
C ARG A 99 -22.72 7.88 -13.00
N ASN A 100 -21.61 7.20 -12.98
CA ASN A 100 -21.38 6.03 -13.83
C ASN A 100 -20.50 5.02 -13.08
N LEU A 101 -20.26 3.88 -13.73
CA LEU A 101 -19.27 2.93 -13.27
C LEU A 101 -17.88 3.52 -13.45
N VAL A 102 -17.24 3.82 -12.35
CA VAL A 102 -15.84 4.30 -12.30
C VAL A 102 -14.94 3.08 -12.28
N LYS A 103 -14.17 2.88 -13.34
CA LYS A 103 -13.15 1.82 -13.39
C LYS A 103 -11.90 2.32 -12.71
N LEU A 104 -11.52 1.68 -11.63
CA LEU A 104 -10.30 2.00 -10.89
C LEU A 104 -9.11 1.21 -11.49
N GLU A 105 -8.88 1.34 -12.80
CA GLU A 105 -7.80 0.63 -13.49
C GLU A 105 -6.41 1.00 -12.93
N ASP A 106 -6.27 2.18 -12.38
CA ASP A 106 -5.05 2.62 -11.70
C ASP A 106 -4.75 1.84 -10.42
N LEU A 107 -5.76 1.24 -9.80
CA LEU A 107 -5.62 0.33 -8.66
C LEU A 107 -5.43 -1.13 -9.07
N ALA A 108 -5.35 -1.44 -10.37
CA ALA A 108 -5.03 -2.79 -10.84
C ALA A 108 -3.51 -3.05 -10.75
N ALA A 109 -3.15 -4.32 -10.74
CA ALA A 109 -1.74 -4.73 -10.79
C ALA A 109 -1.06 -4.18 -12.04
N LYS A 110 0.13 -3.60 -11.87
CA LYS A 110 0.97 -3.03 -12.94
C LYS A 110 2.31 -3.73 -12.99
N LYS A 111 2.98 -3.74 -14.15
CA LYS A 111 4.34 -4.27 -14.28
C LYS A 111 5.31 -3.22 -14.76
N ASN A 112 6.56 -3.39 -14.36
CA ASN A 112 7.71 -2.65 -14.87
C ASN A 112 8.92 -3.59 -14.95
N ILE A 113 10.01 -3.16 -15.61
CA ILE A 113 11.30 -3.85 -15.64
C ILE A 113 12.38 -2.87 -15.20
N LEU A 114 13.18 -3.31 -14.24
CA LEU A 114 14.38 -2.61 -13.80
C LEU A 114 15.60 -3.35 -14.30
N SER A 115 16.54 -2.62 -14.93
CA SER A 115 17.85 -3.14 -15.31
C SER A 115 18.89 -2.80 -14.24
N ILE A 116 19.56 -3.82 -13.73
CA ILE A 116 20.65 -3.68 -12.76
C ILE A 116 21.94 -4.18 -13.40
N THR A 117 22.92 -3.30 -13.59
CA THR A 117 24.24 -3.66 -14.14
C THR A 117 25.22 -3.90 -13.01
N ARG A 118 25.89 -5.08 -13.02
CA ARG A 118 26.93 -5.46 -12.06
C ARG A 118 28.06 -6.18 -12.78
N GLU A 119 29.28 -5.76 -12.52
CA GLU A 119 30.50 -6.38 -13.09
C GLU A 119 30.40 -6.63 -14.59
N GLY A 120 29.71 -5.73 -15.31
CA GLY A 120 29.51 -5.86 -16.78
C GLY A 120 28.37 -6.79 -17.20
N LYS A 121 27.67 -7.43 -16.26
CA LYS A 121 26.46 -8.22 -16.50
C LYS A 121 25.21 -7.43 -16.20
N GLU A 122 24.23 -7.44 -17.09
CA GLU A 122 22.91 -6.83 -16.90
C GLU A 122 21.92 -7.87 -16.38
N TYR A 123 21.20 -7.53 -15.32
CA TYR A 123 20.09 -8.30 -14.78
C TYR A 123 18.79 -7.56 -15.04
N LYS A 124 17.82 -8.23 -15.63
CA LYS A 124 16.47 -7.72 -15.90
C LYS A 124 15.53 -8.18 -14.78
N ILE A 125 15.18 -7.29 -13.89
CA ILE A 125 14.28 -7.57 -12.76
C ILE A 125 12.88 -7.13 -13.13
N GLY A 126 11.95 -8.10 -13.28
CA GLY A 126 10.52 -7.80 -13.40
C GLY A 126 9.98 -7.30 -12.06
N VAL A 127 9.16 -6.25 -12.11
CA VAL A 127 8.45 -5.74 -10.95
C VAL A 127 6.97 -5.82 -11.23
N ILE A 128 6.20 -6.38 -10.31
CA ILE A 128 4.74 -6.31 -10.32
C ILE A 128 4.31 -5.58 -9.06
N GLU A 129 3.74 -4.40 -9.22
CA GLU A 129 3.09 -3.65 -8.17
C GLU A 129 1.66 -4.16 -8.00
N LEU A 130 1.31 -4.61 -6.81
CA LEU A 130 -0.02 -5.11 -6.47
C LEU A 130 -0.60 -4.26 -5.33
N PRO A 131 -1.46 -3.28 -5.61
CA PRO A 131 -1.96 -2.36 -4.59
C PRO A 131 -3.05 -2.95 -3.70
N ALA A 132 -3.75 -4.01 -4.15
CA ALA A 132 -4.77 -4.71 -3.37
C ALA A 132 -5.02 -6.13 -3.90
N PHE A 133 -5.57 -7.00 -3.06
CA PHE A 133 -6.09 -8.31 -3.48
C PHE A 133 -7.55 -8.18 -3.90
N TYR A 134 -7.77 -7.62 -5.08
CA TYR A 134 -9.10 -7.34 -5.64
C TYR A 134 -9.75 -8.53 -6.32
N MET A 135 -11.09 -8.58 -6.26
CA MET A 135 -11.90 -9.60 -6.89
C MET A 135 -13.33 -9.09 -7.13
N ASP A 136 -13.86 -9.30 -8.32
CA ASP A 136 -15.30 -9.11 -8.58
C ASP A 136 -16.08 -10.35 -8.09
N PHE A 137 -16.57 -10.26 -6.84
CA PHE A 137 -17.30 -11.35 -6.20
C PHE A 137 -18.63 -11.64 -6.87
N ASP A 138 -19.30 -10.66 -7.46
CA ASP A 138 -20.61 -10.85 -8.07
C ASP A 138 -20.47 -11.55 -9.42
N ALA A 139 -19.51 -11.12 -10.23
CA ALA A 139 -19.18 -11.82 -11.48
C ALA A 139 -18.70 -13.26 -11.21
N TYR A 140 -17.88 -13.45 -10.14
CA TYR A 140 -17.48 -14.79 -9.70
C TYR A 140 -18.68 -15.67 -9.30
N LYS A 141 -19.63 -15.14 -8.51
CA LYS A 141 -20.87 -15.88 -8.13
C LYS A 141 -21.72 -16.22 -9.34
N ARG A 142 -21.79 -15.33 -10.33
CA ARG A 142 -22.48 -15.59 -11.62
C ARG A 142 -21.71 -16.55 -12.52
N ARG A 143 -20.51 -17.03 -12.09
CA ARG A 143 -19.61 -17.91 -12.84
C ARG A 143 -19.14 -17.31 -14.17
N GLU A 144 -18.99 -16.01 -14.23
CA GLU A 144 -18.40 -15.35 -15.39
C GLU A 144 -16.94 -15.77 -15.52
N TYR A 145 -16.52 -16.15 -16.73
CA TYR A 145 -15.16 -16.66 -16.95
C TYR A 145 -14.10 -15.58 -16.76
N ASP A 146 -14.34 -14.37 -17.23
CA ASP A 146 -13.37 -13.27 -17.23
C ASP A 146 -13.69 -12.19 -16.17
N TYR A 147 -14.01 -12.62 -14.94
CA TYR A 147 -14.20 -11.69 -13.84
C TYR A 147 -12.85 -11.06 -13.42
N LYS A 148 -12.88 -9.82 -12.96
CA LYS A 148 -11.70 -9.08 -12.48
C LYS A 148 -11.14 -9.74 -11.23
N SER A 149 -9.82 -10.06 -11.25
CA SER A 149 -9.15 -10.83 -10.22
C SER A 149 -7.66 -10.50 -10.20
N SER A 150 -7.11 -10.19 -9.03
CA SER A 150 -5.70 -9.86 -8.85
C SER A 150 -4.80 -11.04 -9.22
N SER A 151 -5.15 -12.25 -8.85
CA SER A 151 -4.36 -13.45 -9.20
C SER A 151 -4.34 -13.75 -10.70
N LYS A 152 -5.46 -13.51 -11.40
CA LYS A 152 -5.50 -13.64 -12.87
C LYS A 152 -4.64 -12.57 -13.55
N ASP A 153 -4.72 -11.34 -13.08
CA ASP A 153 -3.96 -10.23 -13.66
C ASP A 153 -2.45 -10.43 -13.42
N VAL A 154 -2.04 -10.76 -12.19
CA VAL A 154 -0.62 -11.07 -11.87
C VAL A 154 -0.12 -12.23 -12.72
N ARG A 155 -0.93 -13.29 -12.94
CA ARG A 155 -0.57 -14.39 -13.85
C ARG A 155 -0.32 -13.91 -15.28
N LYS A 156 -1.19 -13.03 -15.81
CA LYS A 156 -1.02 -12.44 -17.15
C LYS A 156 0.28 -11.61 -17.21
N LEU A 157 0.55 -10.81 -16.17
CA LEU A 157 1.76 -9.98 -16.09
C LEU A 157 3.03 -10.83 -15.99
N ILE A 158 3.06 -11.88 -15.19
CA ILE A 158 4.19 -12.84 -15.10
C ILE A 158 4.46 -13.46 -16.48
N ASN A 159 3.43 -13.93 -17.18
CA ASN A 159 3.60 -14.50 -18.51
C ASN A 159 4.12 -13.48 -19.53
N SER A 160 3.76 -12.20 -19.38
CA SER A 160 4.34 -11.13 -20.18
C SER A 160 5.81 -10.92 -19.86
N LEU A 161 6.17 -10.79 -18.58
CA LEU A 161 7.56 -10.60 -18.12
C LEU A 161 8.47 -11.77 -18.51
N LYS A 162 7.99 -13.01 -18.45
CA LYS A 162 8.73 -14.19 -18.94
C LYS A 162 9.10 -14.09 -20.42
N ARG A 163 8.19 -13.55 -21.26
CA ARG A 163 8.52 -13.31 -22.69
C ARG A 163 9.56 -12.20 -22.90
N GLU A 164 9.74 -11.34 -21.90
CA GLU A 164 10.75 -10.28 -21.89
C GLU A 164 12.09 -10.75 -21.31
N ASN A 165 12.19 -12.05 -20.96
CA ASN A 165 13.36 -12.73 -20.42
C ASN A 165 13.91 -12.06 -19.17
N ILE A 166 13.05 -11.88 -18.15
CA ILE A 166 13.47 -11.39 -16.84
C ILE A 166 14.29 -12.47 -16.11
N ASP A 167 15.29 -12.05 -15.31
CA ASP A 167 16.13 -12.92 -14.50
C ASP A 167 15.52 -13.20 -13.12
N GLY A 168 14.64 -12.33 -12.64
CA GLY A 168 13.95 -12.45 -11.35
C GLY A 168 12.74 -11.55 -11.25
N LEU A 169 11.90 -11.78 -10.24
CA LEU A 169 10.64 -11.06 -10.01
C LEU A 169 10.60 -10.45 -8.62
N ILE A 170 10.25 -9.16 -8.55
CA ILE A 170 9.79 -8.49 -7.35
C ILE A 170 8.26 -8.39 -7.41
N LEU A 171 7.58 -8.93 -6.40
CA LEU A 171 6.18 -8.62 -6.16
C LEU A 171 6.11 -7.55 -5.07
N ASP A 172 5.74 -6.34 -5.47
CA ASP A 172 5.67 -5.20 -4.58
C ASP A 172 4.28 -5.13 -3.92
N LEU A 173 4.26 -5.39 -2.62
CA LEU A 173 3.08 -5.33 -1.74
C LEU A 173 3.14 -4.12 -0.79
N ARG A 174 4.03 -3.18 -1.01
CA ARG A 174 4.06 -1.95 -0.21
C ARG A 174 2.70 -1.25 -0.32
N ASN A 175 2.22 -0.70 0.79
CA ASN A 175 0.94 -0.02 0.90
C ASN A 175 -0.30 -0.88 0.56
N ASN A 176 -0.15 -2.20 0.42
CA ASN A 176 -1.25 -3.12 0.16
C ASN A 176 -1.93 -3.56 1.46
N GLY A 177 -3.05 -2.94 1.81
CA GLY A 177 -3.83 -3.24 3.02
C GLY A 177 -4.54 -4.61 3.02
N GLY A 178 -4.34 -5.43 1.99
CA GLY A 178 -4.94 -6.76 1.87
C GLY A 178 -6.07 -6.82 0.85
N GLY A 179 -7.14 -7.53 1.19
CA GLY A 179 -8.30 -7.76 0.32
C GLY A 179 -8.82 -9.19 0.42
N SER A 180 -9.09 -9.82 -0.71
CA SER A 180 -9.68 -11.16 -0.79
C SER A 180 -8.71 -12.24 -0.32
N LEU A 181 -9.12 -13.01 0.71
CA LEU A 181 -8.41 -14.20 1.16
C LEU A 181 -8.29 -15.25 0.03
N PHE A 182 -9.33 -15.37 -0.80
CA PHE A 182 -9.33 -16.27 -1.94
C PHE A 182 -8.24 -15.87 -2.96
N GLU A 183 -8.10 -14.60 -3.25
CA GLU A 183 -7.08 -14.09 -4.16
C GLU A 183 -5.67 -14.26 -3.60
N ALA A 184 -5.44 -14.00 -2.30
CA ALA A 184 -4.15 -14.25 -1.67
C ALA A 184 -3.74 -15.73 -1.76
N ASN A 185 -4.67 -16.63 -1.51
CA ASN A 185 -4.46 -18.07 -1.64
C ASN A 185 -4.15 -18.46 -3.10
N SER A 186 -4.94 -17.98 -4.06
CA SER A 186 -4.75 -18.26 -5.49
C SER A 186 -3.42 -17.71 -6.00
N LEU A 187 -3.02 -16.52 -5.53
CA LEU A 187 -1.75 -15.90 -5.90
C LEU A 187 -0.56 -16.65 -5.30
N ALA A 188 -0.67 -17.12 -4.05
CA ALA A 188 0.38 -17.91 -3.43
C ALA A 188 0.68 -19.19 -4.25
N HIS A 189 -0.33 -19.83 -4.82
CA HIS A 189 -0.14 -21.03 -5.65
C HIS A 189 0.59 -20.76 -6.97
N ILE A 190 0.59 -19.54 -7.49
CA ILE A 190 1.42 -19.17 -8.65
C ILE A 190 2.90 -19.43 -8.35
N PHE A 191 3.32 -19.21 -7.10
CA PHE A 191 4.71 -19.34 -6.65
C PHE A 191 5.03 -20.68 -5.97
N LEU A 192 4.06 -21.22 -5.22
CA LEU A 192 4.26 -22.42 -4.40
C LEU A 192 3.82 -23.71 -5.10
N GLY A 193 2.98 -23.63 -6.11
CA GLY A 193 2.30 -24.79 -6.66
C GLY A 193 1.16 -25.23 -5.74
N GLY A 194 1.21 -26.45 -5.21
CA GLY A 194 0.21 -26.96 -4.27
C GLY A 194 0.64 -26.82 -2.82
N GLY A 195 -0.32 -27.00 -1.91
CA GLY A 195 -0.10 -27.03 -0.47
C GLY A 195 -0.98 -26.05 0.31
N THR A 196 -0.87 -26.09 1.62
CA THR A 196 -1.55 -25.15 2.54
C THR A 196 -0.84 -23.79 2.47
N THR A 197 -1.59 -22.70 2.33
CA THR A 197 -1.04 -21.33 2.33
C THR A 197 -1.29 -20.60 3.63
N VAL A 198 -2.39 -20.94 4.31
CA VAL A 198 -2.80 -20.31 5.55
C VAL A 198 -3.71 -21.27 6.34
N GLN A 199 -3.69 -21.16 7.66
CA GLN A 199 -4.61 -21.84 8.55
C GLN A 199 -5.60 -20.83 9.12
N VAL A 200 -6.89 -21.18 9.21
CA VAL A 200 -7.95 -20.33 9.76
C VAL A 200 -8.57 -21.00 10.95
N LYS A 201 -8.53 -20.35 12.11
CA LYS A 201 -9.13 -20.83 13.36
C LYS A 201 -10.39 -20.04 13.67
N THR A 202 -11.51 -20.74 13.73
CA THR A 202 -12.81 -20.15 14.07
C THR A 202 -12.91 -19.83 15.57
N ALA A 203 -13.87 -19.00 15.96
CA ALA A 203 -14.17 -18.71 17.37
C ALA A 203 -14.51 -19.98 18.19
N LYS A 204 -15.01 -21.04 17.54
CA LYS A 204 -15.29 -22.34 18.17
C LYS A 204 -14.04 -23.22 18.34
N GLY A 205 -12.87 -22.76 17.90
CA GLY A 205 -11.60 -23.47 18.03
C GLY A 205 -11.27 -24.44 16.89
N SER A 206 -12.14 -24.63 15.90
CA SER A 206 -11.86 -25.45 14.70
C SER A 206 -10.81 -24.79 13.83
N VAL A 207 -9.82 -25.55 13.38
CA VAL A 207 -8.76 -25.09 12.48
C VAL A 207 -9.00 -25.68 11.09
N HIS A 208 -8.99 -24.82 10.09
CA HIS A 208 -9.16 -25.18 8.68
C HIS A 208 -7.90 -24.74 7.90
N GLU A 209 -7.30 -25.69 7.21
CA GLU A 209 -6.21 -25.43 6.29
C GLU A 209 -6.78 -24.98 4.95
N LEU A 210 -6.33 -23.80 4.48
CA LEU A 210 -6.69 -23.28 3.16
C LEU A 210 -5.50 -23.44 2.23
N GLY A 211 -5.76 -23.93 1.03
CA GLY A 211 -4.76 -24.15 0.01
C GLY A 211 -5.31 -25.05 -1.11
N ASP A 212 -4.57 -25.18 -2.19
CA ASP A 212 -4.89 -26.11 -3.28
C ASP A 212 -3.86 -27.24 -3.30
N ARG A 213 -4.32 -28.46 -3.05
CA ARG A 213 -3.44 -29.65 -3.08
C ARG A 213 -2.95 -30.01 -4.48
N ARG A 214 -3.57 -29.48 -5.54
CA ARG A 214 -3.29 -29.77 -6.96
C ARG A 214 -2.83 -28.54 -7.74
N GLY A 215 -2.47 -27.46 -7.05
CA GLY A 215 -1.99 -26.24 -7.68
C GLY A 215 -0.74 -26.47 -8.53
N PHE A 216 -0.62 -25.73 -9.63
CA PHE A 216 0.54 -25.75 -10.50
C PHE A 216 1.36 -24.49 -10.25
N GLN A 217 2.67 -24.68 -10.02
CA GLN A 217 3.61 -23.59 -9.95
C GLN A 217 3.78 -22.97 -11.35
N ILE A 218 3.52 -21.67 -11.46
CA ILE A 218 3.59 -20.92 -12.72
C ILE A 218 4.90 -20.18 -12.82
N TYR A 219 5.42 -19.70 -11.70
CA TYR A 219 6.68 -18.98 -11.60
C TYR A 219 7.63 -19.69 -10.65
N ASP A 220 8.75 -20.20 -11.18
CA ASP A 220 9.73 -20.97 -10.43
C ASP A 220 11.10 -20.26 -10.29
N ASP A 221 11.31 -19.19 -11.02
CA ASP A 221 12.53 -18.38 -11.02
C ASP A 221 12.68 -17.56 -9.70
N PRO A 222 13.81 -16.84 -9.50
CA PRO A 222 14.07 -16.03 -8.31
C PRO A 222 12.95 -15.05 -7.99
N LEU A 223 12.51 -15.05 -6.71
CA LEU A 223 11.36 -14.26 -6.22
C LEU A 223 11.74 -13.46 -4.98
N LEU A 224 11.32 -12.20 -4.96
CA LEU A 224 11.36 -11.30 -3.81
C LEU A 224 9.97 -10.70 -3.59
N ILE A 225 9.49 -10.74 -2.36
CA ILE A 225 8.27 -10.04 -1.92
C ILE A 225 8.72 -8.79 -1.17
N LEU A 226 8.37 -7.62 -1.72
CA LEU A 226 8.67 -6.34 -1.10
C LEU A 226 7.47 -5.90 -0.25
N VAL A 227 7.70 -5.63 1.03
CA VAL A 227 6.66 -5.29 2.01
C VAL A 227 7.02 -4.02 2.78
N ASN A 228 6.01 -3.34 3.32
CA ASN A 228 6.19 -2.27 4.27
C ASN A 228 5.16 -2.35 5.40
N LYS A 229 5.18 -1.38 6.31
CA LYS A 229 4.30 -1.34 7.48
C LYS A 229 2.80 -1.28 7.15
N PHE A 230 2.44 -0.88 5.94
CA PHE A 230 1.06 -0.86 5.45
C PHE A 230 0.65 -2.15 4.73
N SER A 231 1.57 -3.08 4.51
CA SER A 231 1.25 -4.43 4.01
C SER A 231 0.48 -5.19 5.08
N ALA A 232 -0.81 -5.48 4.85
CA ALA A 232 -1.68 -6.03 5.88
C ALA A 232 -2.51 -7.24 5.39
N SER A 233 -2.97 -8.08 6.32
CA SER A 233 -4.00 -9.11 6.06
C SER A 233 -3.61 -10.09 4.94
N ALA A 234 -4.25 -10.02 3.76
CA ALA A 234 -3.97 -10.87 2.59
C ALA A 234 -2.51 -10.77 2.12
N SER A 235 -1.90 -9.58 2.22
CA SER A 235 -0.47 -9.37 1.94
C SER A 235 0.41 -10.17 2.91
N GLU A 236 0.02 -10.20 4.18
CA GLU A 236 0.74 -10.95 5.22
C GLU A 236 0.59 -12.46 5.04
N ILE A 237 -0.55 -12.91 4.54
CA ILE A 237 -0.78 -14.32 4.19
C ILE A 237 0.17 -14.75 3.07
N LEU A 238 0.24 -13.98 1.99
CA LEU A 238 1.12 -14.28 0.87
C LEU A 238 2.60 -14.21 1.24
N ALA A 239 3.03 -13.11 1.87
CA ALA A 239 4.42 -12.94 2.30
C ALA A 239 4.83 -14.01 3.30
N GLY A 240 3.98 -14.32 4.29
CA GLY A 240 4.21 -15.36 5.28
C GLY A 240 4.31 -16.76 4.65
N ALA A 241 3.46 -17.08 3.68
CA ALA A 241 3.53 -18.36 2.98
C ALA A 241 4.82 -18.49 2.16
N VAL A 242 5.20 -17.47 1.38
CA VAL A 242 6.45 -17.48 0.60
C VAL A 242 7.67 -17.64 1.50
N GLN A 243 7.68 -16.97 2.66
CA GLN A 243 8.76 -17.04 3.64
C GLN A 243 8.83 -18.41 4.33
N ASP A 244 7.73 -18.94 4.83
CA ASP A 244 7.67 -20.23 5.54
C ASP A 244 8.11 -21.37 4.62
N TYR A 245 7.69 -21.35 3.36
CA TYR A 245 8.12 -22.32 2.34
C TYR A 245 9.58 -22.12 1.87
N ARG A 246 10.27 -21.07 2.32
CA ARG A 246 11.59 -20.63 1.82
C ARG A 246 11.66 -20.56 0.30
N ARG A 247 10.53 -20.15 -0.33
CA ARG A 247 10.38 -20.07 -1.78
C ARG A 247 11.01 -18.82 -2.37
N GLY A 248 11.08 -17.74 -1.64
CA GLY A 248 11.60 -16.45 -2.03
C GLY A 248 11.87 -15.55 -0.83
N LEU A 249 12.62 -14.49 -1.05
CA LEU A 249 12.97 -13.51 -0.01
C LEU A 249 11.77 -12.60 0.30
N VAL A 250 11.58 -12.27 1.58
CA VAL A 250 10.72 -11.19 2.03
C VAL A 250 11.61 -10.05 2.48
N VAL A 251 11.46 -8.87 1.86
CA VAL A 251 12.34 -7.71 2.08
C VAL A 251 11.51 -6.48 2.38
N GLY A 252 11.99 -5.60 3.25
CA GLY A 252 11.30 -4.36 3.62
C GLY A 252 11.27 -4.10 5.11
N THR A 253 10.11 -3.75 5.67
CA THR A 253 9.89 -3.59 7.11
C THR A 253 8.95 -4.66 7.65
N ASP A 254 8.79 -4.74 8.98
CA ASP A 254 7.69 -5.51 9.55
C ASP A 254 6.36 -5.04 8.98
N THR A 255 5.46 -5.99 8.69
CA THR A 255 4.14 -5.68 8.16
C THR A 255 3.18 -5.18 9.26
N PHE A 256 1.93 -4.91 8.93
CA PHE A 256 0.97 -4.27 9.82
C PHE A 256 0.63 -5.08 11.07
N GLY A 257 0.47 -6.39 10.93
CA GLY A 257 0.12 -7.28 12.04
C GLY A 257 -1.37 -7.62 12.15
N LYS A 258 -2.13 -7.57 11.07
CA LYS A 258 -3.55 -7.93 11.07
C LYS A 258 -3.75 -9.41 10.80
N GLY A 259 -4.00 -10.17 11.85
CA GLY A 259 -4.23 -11.63 11.82
C GLY A 259 -5.70 -12.06 11.92
N THR A 260 -6.66 -11.17 11.68
CA THR A 260 -8.09 -11.43 11.81
C THR A 260 -8.80 -11.51 10.46
N VAL A 261 -9.79 -12.39 10.36
CA VAL A 261 -10.74 -12.47 9.25
C VAL A 261 -12.03 -11.80 9.66
N GLN A 262 -12.45 -10.80 8.89
CA GLN A 262 -13.67 -10.05 9.14
C GLN A 262 -14.76 -10.45 8.16
N LYS A 263 -15.99 -10.52 8.66
CA LYS A 263 -17.19 -10.77 7.89
C LYS A 263 -18.09 -9.53 7.92
N VAL A 264 -18.71 -9.24 6.80
CA VAL A 264 -19.75 -8.22 6.69
C VAL A 264 -21.09 -8.91 6.53
N GLU A 265 -22.04 -8.61 7.41
CA GLU A 265 -23.41 -9.08 7.34
C GLU A 265 -24.36 -7.91 7.10
N THR A 266 -25.29 -8.09 6.15
CA THR A 266 -26.33 -7.11 5.88
C THR A 266 -27.48 -7.32 6.86
N LEU A 267 -27.87 -6.27 7.54
CA LEU A 267 -29.00 -6.25 8.45
C LEU A 267 -30.24 -5.66 7.76
N SER A 268 -31.36 -5.63 8.45
CA SER A 268 -32.59 -4.95 7.99
C SER A 268 -32.38 -3.44 7.77
N SER A 269 -31.44 -2.85 8.49
CA SER A 269 -30.99 -1.48 8.33
C SER A 269 -29.47 -1.42 8.52
N GLY A 270 -28.72 -1.15 7.41
CA GLY A 270 -27.29 -1.05 7.42
C GLY A 270 -26.53 -2.38 7.34
N GLN A 271 -25.28 -2.36 7.72
CA GLN A 271 -24.36 -3.51 7.71
C GLN A 271 -23.54 -3.54 9.00
N ILE A 272 -23.22 -4.74 9.44
CA ILE A 272 -22.27 -4.95 10.54
C ILE A 272 -21.03 -5.66 10.03
N LYS A 273 -19.86 -5.17 10.43
CA LYS A 273 -18.56 -5.80 10.19
C LYS A 273 -18.00 -6.29 11.51
N PHE A 274 -17.69 -7.58 11.61
CA PHE A 274 -17.18 -8.20 12.82
C PHE A 274 -16.10 -9.22 12.54
N THR A 275 -15.26 -9.48 13.54
CA THR A 275 -14.23 -10.52 13.47
C THR A 275 -14.87 -11.90 13.65
N GLU A 276 -14.70 -12.77 12.66
CA GLU A 276 -15.24 -14.14 12.66
C GLU A 276 -14.19 -15.18 13.07
N SER A 277 -12.93 -14.99 12.65
CA SER A 277 -11.86 -15.95 12.85
C SER A 277 -10.48 -15.27 12.86
N LYS A 278 -9.46 -16.04 13.25
CA LYS A 278 -8.05 -15.63 13.12
C LYS A 278 -7.37 -16.51 12.08
N PHE A 279 -6.40 -15.93 11.37
CA PHE A 279 -5.55 -16.72 10.50
C PHE A 279 -4.13 -16.87 11.07
N TYR A 280 -3.47 -17.95 10.67
CA TYR A 280 -2.16 -18.34 11.10
C TYR A 280 -1.34 -18.78 9.90
N ARG A 281 -0.06 -18.56 9.97
CA ARG A 281 0.92 -19.06 9.01
C ARG A 281 0.93 -20.60 9.02
N VAL A 282 1.49 -21.20 8.00
CA VAL A 282 1.66 -22.66 7.92
C VAL A 282 2.60 -23.17 9.02
N SER A 283 3.55 -22.37 9.47
CA SER A 283 4.42 -22.61 10.61
C SER A 283 3.69 -22.52 11.98
N GLY A 284 2.42 -22.14 12.00
CA GLY A 284 1.58 -22.06 13.20
C GLY A 284 1.55 -20.71 13.90
N GLY A 285 2.43 -19.79 13.57
CA GLY A 285 2.44 -18.44 14.15
C GLY A 285 1.31 -17.56 13.60
N SER A 286 0.67 -16.73 14.47
CA SER A 286 -0.24 -15.69 14.01
C SER A 286 0.53 -14.48 13.51
N THR A 287 0.00 -13.74 12.53
CA THR A 287 0.50 -12.40 12.17
C THR A 287 -0.05 -11.32 13.12
N GLN A 288 -1.05 -11.64 13.94
CA GLN A 288 -1.71 -10.69 14.83
C GLN A 288 -0.72 -9.93 15.71
N ASN A 289 -0.75 -8.60 15.67
CA ASN A 289 0.11 -7.65 16.36
C ASN A 289 1.60 -7.63 15.95
N LYS A 290 2.11 -8.72 15.36
CA LYS A 290 3.54 -8.85 15.00
C LYS A 290 3.82 -8.61 13.51
N GLY A 291 2.88 -9.01 12.66
CA GLY A 291 3.10 -9.03 11.23
C GLY A 291 4.02 -10.15 10.75
N VAL A 292 4.54 -9.97 9.56
CA VAL A 292 5.61 -10.77 8.96
C VAL A 292 6.89 -9.96 9.05
N SER A 293 7.87 -10.44 9.79
CA SER A 293 9.21 -9.83 9.84
C SER A 293 9.99 -10.22 8.59
N PRO A 294 10.57 -9.26 7.85
CA PRO A 294 11.28 -9.55 6.62
C PRO A 294 12.58 -10.33 6.86
N ASP A 295 13.06 -11.00 5.81
CA ASP A 295 14.37 -11.66 5.82
C ASP A 295 15.53 -10.66 5.80
N ILE A 296 15.33 -9.53 5.08
CA ILE A 296 16.27 -8.41 5.02
C ILE A 296 15.49 -7.12 5.25
N TYR A 297 15.87 -6.39 6.30
CA TYR A 297 15.24 -5.12 6.66
C TYR A 297 15.75 -3.98 5.79
N LEU A 298 14.83 -3.17 5.26
CA LEU A 298 15.10 -1.89 4.63
C LEU A 298 14.70 -0.74 5.56
N PRO A 299 15.36 0.41 5.46
CA PRO A 299 14.96 1.58 6.21
C PRO A 299 13.60 2.10 5.73
N SER A 300 12.86 2.70 6.67
CA SER A 300 11.54 3.27 6.41
C SER A 300 11.57 4.79 6.60
N PRO A 301 10.90 5.55 5.72
CA PRO A 301 10.72 7.00 5.90
C PRO A 301 9.73 7.36 7.03
N ILE A 302 8.96 6.37 7.50
CA ILE A 302 7.96 6.55 8.56
C ILE A 302 8.39 5.84 9.84
N ASP A 303 7.83 6.24 10.97
CA ASP A 303 7.99 5.51 12.22
C ASP A 303 7.11 4.26 12.21
N VAL A 304 7.76 3.10 12.04
CA VAL A 304 7.08 1.80 11.96
C VAL A 304 6.48 1.37 13.30
N ASP A 305 6.98 1.90 14.42
CA ASP A 305 6.53 1.55 15.76
C ASP A 305 5.21 2.24 16.12
N GLU A 306 4.88 3.35 15.44
CA GLU A 306 3.62 4.10 15.61
C GLU A 306 2.45 3.53 14.80
N ILE A 307 2.69 2.56 13.92
CA ILE A 307 1.70 1.99 13.00
C ILE A 307 1.57 0.49 13.25
N GLY A 308 0.35 -0.03 13.23
CA GLY A 308 0.08 -1.47 13.29
C GLY A 308 -1.12 -1.84 14.13
N GLU A 309 -1.53 -3.09 14.03
CA GLU A 309 -2.68 -3.65 14.74
C GLU A 309 -2.54 -3.53 16.27
N HIS A 310 -1.32 -3.63 16.80
CA HIS A 310 -1.01 -3.50 18.23
C HIS A 310 -1.36 -2.13 18.84
N LYS A 311 -1.59 -1.12 18.03
CA LYS A 311 -2.02 0.21 18.49
C LYS A 311 -3.52 0.29 18.81
N TYR A 312 -4.31 -0.67 18.35
CA TYR A 312 -5.75 -0.71 18.66
C TYR A 312 -6.02 -1.34 20.03
N LEU A 313 -6.73 -0.62 20.90
CA LEU A 313 -7.06 -1.09 22.25
C LEU A 313 -7.83 -2.43 22.28
N GLY A 314 -8.60 -2.73 21.24
CA GLY A 314 -9.38 -3.96 21.09
C GLY A 314 -8.68 -5.06 20.27
N ALA A 315 -7.41 -4.89 19.92
CA ALA A 315 -6.69 -5.87 19.13
C ALA A 315 -6.58 -7.22 19.88
N LEU A 316 -6.87 -8.31 19.16
CA LEU A 316 -6.69 -9.65 19.71
C LEU A 316 -5.21 -9.93 19.96
N VAL A 317 -4.90 -10.68 21.02
CA VAL A 317 -3.52 -11.05 21.35
C VAL A 317 -2.90 -11.97 20.31
N HIS A 318 -1.59 -11.89 20.17
CA HIS A 318 -0.82 -12.85 19.40
C HIS A 318 -0.85 -14.22 20.08
N ASP A 319 -1.04 -15.29 19.32
CA ASP A 319 -0.96 -16.66 19.75
C ASP A 319 -0.43 -17.57 18.62
N ASN A 320 -0.26 -18.84 18.93
CA ASN A 320 0.21 -19.86 17.99
C ASN A 320 -0.75 -21.05 18.00
N ILE A 321 -0.77 -21.76 16.89
CA ILE A 321 -1.39 -23.08 16.75
C ILE A 321 -0.36 -24.09 16.26
N LYS A 322 -0.76 -25.35 16.11
CA LYS A 322 0.13 -26.38 15.55
C LYS A 322 0.46 -26.05 14.08
N GLU A 323 1.72 -26.20 13.71
CA GLU A 323 2.15 -26.13 12.32
C GLU A 323 1.49 -27.20 11.45
N THR A 324 1.26 -26.88 10.18
CA THR A 324 0.82 -27.86 9.17
C THR A 324 2.04 -28.44 8.42
N LYS A 325 1.81 -29.50 7.66
CA LYS A 325 2.85 -30.04 6.77
C LYS A 325 2.93 -29.21 5.50
N PHE A 326 4.13 -28.73 5.18
CA PHE A 326 4.39 -27.99 3.96
C PHE A 326 5.75 -28.37 3.33
N LYS A 327 5.89 -28.09 2.05
CA LYS A 327 7.13 -28.35 1.31
C LYS A 327 8.12 -27.24 1.63
N ASP A 328 9.36 -27.60 1.92
CA ASP A 328 10.47 -26.67 2.00
C ASP A 328 11.19 -26.61 0.65
N PHE A 329 11.27 -25.42 0.05
CA PHE A 329 12.00 -25.21 -1.20
C PHE A 329 13.50 -25.04 -0.98
N ASP A 330 13.89 -24.65 0.25
CA ASP A 330 15.28 -24.41 0.68
C ASP A 330 16.10 -23.49 -0.25
N ARG A 331 15.45 -22.54 -0.91
CA ARG A 331 16.12 -21.67 -1.90
C ARG A 331 16.96 -20.57 -1.26
N ILE A 332 16.65 -20.18 -0.04
CA ILE A 332 17.29 -19.04 0.63
C ILE A 332 18.54 -19.49 1.39
N GLY A 333 18.49 -20.66 2.07
CA GLY A 333 19.60 -21.34 2.72
C GLY A 333 20.69 -20.46 3.33
N ALA A 334 21.93 -20.76 3.04
CA ALA A 334 23.11 -20.04 3.53
C ALA A 334 23.31 -18.65 2.90
N SER A 335 22.61 -18.32 1.82
CA SER A 335 22.81 -17.04 1.11
C SER A 335 22.29 -15.84 1.90
N LYS A 336 21.34 -16.02 2.82
CA LYS A 336 20.71 -14.93 3.60
C LYS A 336 21.74 -14.03 4.32
N GLU A 337 22.75 -14.61 4.95
CA GLU A 337 23.77 -13.83 5.67
C GLU A 337 24.62 -13.00 4.69
N LEU A 338 25.04 -13.60 3.58
CA LEU A 338 25.79 -12.89 2.55
C LEU A 338 24.99 -11.78 1.91
N LEU A 339 23.72 -12.01 1.58
CA LEU A 339 22.82 -11.00 1.04
C LEU A 339 22.64 -9.83 2.00
N THR A 340 22.45 -10.14 3.30
CA THR A 340 22.34 -9.13 4.35
C THR A 340 23.63 -8.31 4.49
N HIS A 341 24.79 -8.94 4.37
CA HIS A 341 26.09 -8.25 4.43
C HIS A 341 26.25 -7.28 3.24
N LYS A 342 26.05 -7.75 2.02
CA LYS A 342 26.14 -6.91 0.80
C LYS A 342 25.15 -5.75 0.82
N HIS A 343 23.92 -6.00 1.27
CA HIS A 343 22.93 -4.94 1.49
C HIS A 343 23.46 -3.87 2.46
N LYS A 344 23.97 -4.27 3.62
CA LYS A 344 24.52 -3.32 4.62
C LYS A 344 25.69 -2.50 4.07
N GLU A 345 26.57 -3.09 3.26
CA GLU A 345 27.64 -2.34 2.61
C GLU A 345 27.09 -1.25 1.68
N ARG A 346 26.12 -1.57 0.82
CA ARG A 346 25.48 -0.56 -0.05
C ARG A 346 24.76 0.53 0.73
N MET A 347 24.12 0.16 1.84
CA MET A 347 23.43 1.10 2.72
C MET A 347 24.40 2.15 3.32
N THR A 348 25.61 1.74 3.68
CA THR A 348 26.62 2.66 4.23
C THR A 348 27.20 3.60 3.17
N GLN A 349 27.13 3.24 1.90
CA GLN A 349 27.65 4.03 0.78
C GLN A 349 26.58 4.97 0.17
N SER A 350 25.30 4.72 0.43
CA SER A 350 24.21 5.49 -0.15
C SER A 350 23.87 6.74 0.68
N SER A 351 24.02 7.91 0.07
CA SER A 351 23.64 9.19 0.67
C SER A 351 22.14 9.22 1.04
N ILE A 352 21.28 8.66 0.20
CA ILE A 352 19.83 8.62 0.43
C ILE A 352 19.51 7.86 1.73
N PHE A 353 20.07 6.66 1.89
CA PHE A 353 19.79 5.84 3.06
C PHE A 353 20.48 6.36 4.34
N LYS A 354 21.63 6.97 4.21
CA LYS A 354 22.30 7.67 5.31
C LYS A 354 21.42 8.82 5.83
N ASN A 355 20.96 9.69 4.92
CA ASN A 355 20.06 10.79 5.24
C ASN A 355 18.73 10.30 5.85
N LEU A 356 18.14 9.22 5.31
CA LEU A 356 16.93 8.63 5.86
C LEU A 356 17.12 8.18 7.31
N LYS A 357 18.27 7.58 7.63
CA LYS A 357 18.63 7.20 9.00
C LYS A 357 18.80 8.40 9.92
N GLU A 358 19.41 9.47 9.43
CA GLU A 358 19.59 10.72 10.18
C GLU A 358 18.26 11.41 10.46
N LYS A 359 17.38 11.51 9.45
CA LYS A 359 16.01 12.03 9.61
C LYS A 359 15.20 11.21 10.60
N LYS A 360 15.34 9.87 10.59
CA LYS A 360 14.68 8.99 11.58
C LYS A 360 15.21 9.29 12.99
N SER A 361 16.53 9.38 13.16
CA SER A 361 17.15 9.70 14.46
C SER A 361 16.71 11.06 14.98
N TRP A 362 16.64 12.04 14.10
CA TRP A 362 16.14 13.38 14.41
C TRP A 362 14.67 13.34 14.88
N ARG A 363 13.80 12.60 14.17
CA ARG A 363 12.39 12.46 14.55
C ARG A 363 12.24 11.82 15.93
N VAL A 364 12.93 10.71 16.20
CA VAL A 364 12.91 10.05 17.50
C VAL A 364 13.36 10.99 18.62
N MET A 365 14.34 11.84 18.37
CA MET A 365 14.78 12.87 19.34
C MET A 365 13.68 13.91 19.60
N GLN A 366 12.95 14.34 18.56
CA GLN A 366 11.84 15.29 18.70
C GLN A 366 10.67 14.65 19.48
N ASP A 367 10.30 13.43 19.15
CA ASP A 367 9.17 12.70 19.77
C ASP A 367 9.44 12.38 21.26
N ASN A 368 10.69 12.15 21.65
CA ASN A 368 11.09 11.99 23.04
C ASN A 368 10.99 13.28 23.85
N ASN A 369 10.88 14.44 23.20
CA ASN A 369 10.67 15.71 23.87
C ASN A 369 9.18 15.97 24.16
N ILE A 370 8.65 15.27 25.14
CA ILE A 370 7.23 15.32 25.54
C ILE A 370 6.80 16.66 26.16
N TRP A 371 7.73 17.55 26.46
CA TRP A 371 7.44 18.85 27.10
C TRP A 371 7.25 19.95 26.07
N ILE A 372 6.06 20.57 26.10
CA ILE A 372 5.73 21.70 25.24
C ILE A 372 5.67 22.97 26.12
N SER A 373 6.45 23.98 25.75
CA SER A 373 6.40 25.29 26.45
C SER A 373 5.07 25.97 26.21
N LEU A 374 4.47 26.50 27.28
CA LEU A 374 3.28 27.37 27.19
C LEU A 374 3.62 28.79 26.74
N ASN A 375 4.91 29.18 26.73
CA ASN A 375 5.35 30.47 26.23
C ASN A 375 5.40 30.46 24.70
N ILE A 376 4.67 31.37 24.06
CA ILE A 376 4.50 31.45 22.62
C ILE A 376 5.83 31.73 21.88
N ASP A 377 6.71 32.58 22.45
CA ASP A 377 7.96 32.92 21.81
C ASP A 377 8.94 31.73 21.83
N LYS A 378 8.97 30.97 22.94
CA LYS A 378 9.74 29.73 23.02
C LYS A 378 9.21 28.67 22.04
N ARG A 379 7.88 28.57 21.88
CA ARG A 379 7.29 27.65 20.89
C ARG A 379 7.64 28.01 19.46
N LYS A 380 7.59 29.30 19.12
CA LYS A 380 8.02 29.79 17.80
C LYS A 380 9.49 29.51 17.55
N ALA A 381 10.35 29.81 18.51
CA ALA A 381 11.79 29.54 18.40
C ALA A 381 12.08 28.03 18.23
N ASN A 382 11.43 27.16 19.01
CA ASN A 382 11.61 25.72 18.89
C ASN A 382 11.12 25.20 17.51
N LYS A 383 10.00 25.74 17.00
CA LYS A 383 9.50 25.40 15.68
C LYS A 383 10.49 25.80 14.59
N GLU A 384 10.95 27.05 14.61
CA GLU A 384 11.97 27.55 13.69
C GLU A 384 13.24 26.71 13.71
N GLN A 385 13.72 26.34 14.91
CA GLN A 385 14.89 25.48 15.05
C GLN A 385 14.66 24.11 14.39
N SER A 386 13.53 23.45 14.66
CA SER A 386 13.19 22.15 14.07
C SER A 386 13.06 22.21 12.55
N GLU A 387 12.48 23.29 12.02
CA GLU A 387 12.37 23.54 10.58
C GLU A 387 13.74 23.73 9.93
N GLN A 388 14.66 24.46 10.59
CA GLN A 388 16.04 24.67 10.12
C GLN A 388 16.85 23.36 10.15
N GLU A 389 16.74 22.57 11.21
CA GLU A 389 17.41 21.27 11.32
C GLU A 389 16.97 20.33 10.20
N LEU A 390 15.65 20.22 9.94
CA LEU A 390 15.11 19.37 8.88
C LEU A 390 15.53 19.85 7.49
N LEU A 391 15.50 21.18 7.25
CA LEU A 391 15.99 21.79 6.01
C LEU A 391 17.49 21.53 5.81
N SER A 392 18.28 21.56 6.87
CA SER A 392 19.72 21.27 6.82
C SER A 392 19.98 19.84 6.37
N LEU A 393 19.27 18.87 6.95
CA LEU A 393 19.36 17.45 6.57
C LEU A 393 18.98 17.22 5.10
N GLU A 394 17.91 17.88 4.63
CA GLU A 394 17.51 17.79 3.21
C GLU A 394 18.59 18.40 2.30
N ASN A 395 19.06 19.59 2.61
CA ASN A 395 20.05 20.29 1.81
C ASN A 395 21.43 19.60 1.80
N GLU A 396 21.77 18.86 2.85
CA GLU A 396 22.97 18.02 2.86
C GLU A 396 22.85 16.90 1.83
N LEU A 397 21.72 16.17 1.83
CA LEU A 397 21.45 15.14 0.83
C LEU A 397 21.46 15.71 -0.59
N ARG A 398 20.79 16.83 -0.82
CA ARG A 398 20.74 17.47 -2.15
C ARG A 398 22.13 17.86 -2.65
N ARG A 399 22.99 18.41 -1.78
CA ARG A 399 24.40 18.71 -2.13
C ARG A 399 25.19 17.45 -2.48
N GLU A 400 25.03 16.36 -1.73
CA GLU A 400 25.69 15.08 -2.04
C GLU A 400 25.23 14.48 -3.38
N LEU A 401 23.99 14.74 -3.78
CA LEU A 401 23.43 14.30 -5.05
C LEU A 401 23.64 15.29 -6.21
N GLY A 402 24.27 16.45 -5.94
CA GLY A 402 24.48 17.50 -6.96
C GLY A 402 23.21 18.25 -7.37
N LEU A 403 22.20 18.26 -6.51
CA LEU A 403 20.91 18.92 -6.73
C LEU A 403 20.93 20.35 -6.13
N GLU A 404 20.03 21.22 -6.63
CA GLU A 404 19.85 22.55 -6.05
C GLU A 404 19.30 22.46 -4.62
N THR A 405 19.82 23.30 -3.72
CA THR A 405 19.38 23.36 -2.32
C THR A 405 18.24 24.35 -2.14
N PHE A 406 17.35 24.08 -1.20
CA PHE A 406 16.27 25.01 -0.83
C PHE A 406 16.81 26.17 0.02
N GLN A 407 16.31 27.38 -0.22
CA GLN A 407 16.72 28.57 0.52
C GLN A 407 16.09 28.67 1.91
N ASN A 408 14.89 28.13 2.06
CA ASN A 408 14.12 28.17 3.30
C ASN A 408 13.16 26.97 3.40
N TYR A 409 12.63 26.75 4.61
CA TYR A 409 11.73 25.63 4.91
C TYR A 409 10.41 25.69 4.12
N LYS A 410 9.91 26.88 3.81
CA LYS A 410 8.68 27.03 3.03
C LYS A 410 8.87 26.48 1.61
N GLU A 411 9.97 26.82 0.95
CA GLU A 411 10.33 26.30 -0.37
C GLU A 411 10.47 24.77 -0.34
N PHE A 412 11.06 24.22 0.74
CA PHE A 412 11.17 22.77 0.93
C PHE A 412 9.82 22.07 1.05
N VAL A 413 8.83 22.66 1.74
CA VAL A 413 7.50 22.08 1.92
C VAL A 413 6.61 22.22 0.68
N GLU A 414 6.69 23.38 0.02
CA GLU A 414 5.87 23.72 -1.17
C GLU A 414 6.40 23.10 -2.47
N ARG A 415 7.36 22.20 -2.41
CA ARG A 415 8.07 21.57 -3.54
C ARG A 415 7.25 20.62 -4.42
N GLU A 416 5.93 20.59 -4.32
CA GLU A 416 5.06 19.67 -5.09
C GLU A 416 5.35 19.66 -6.61
N GLU A 417 6.00 20.72 -7.16
CA GLU A 417 6.38 20.85 -8.55
C GLU A 417 7.90 20.74 -8.79
N ASP A 418 8.70 20.32 -7.78
CA ASP A 418 10.15 20.16 -7.97
C ASP A 418 10.45 18.99 -8.93
N PRO A 419 11.01 19.23 -10.14
CA PRO A 419 11.36 18.16 -11.06
C PRO A 419 12.51 17.27 -10.55
N GLN A 420 13.17 17.64 -9.45
CA GLN A 420 14.28 16.93 -8.81
C GLN A 420 13.89 16.34 -7.47
N VAL A 421 12.65 15.88 -7.32
CA VAL A 421 12.20 15.16 -6.11
C VAL A 421 13.02 13.90 -5.92
N ILE A 422 13.57 13.73 -4.70
CA ILE A 422 14.26 12.49 -4.32
C ILE A 422 13.19 11.46 -3.95
N ASP A 423 12.97 10.50 -4.85
CA ASP A 423 12.02 9.42 -4.62
C ASP A 423 12.64 8.30 -3.77
N ILE A 424 12.30 8.32 -2.48
CA ILE A 424 12.76 7.31 -1.52
C ILE A 424 12.17 5.94 -1.84
N GLU A 425 10.93 5.89 -2.32
CA GLU A 425 10.25 4.62 -2.67
C GLU A 425 10.92 3.97 -3.87
N GLU A 426 11.36 4.76 -4.85
CA GLU A 426 12.17 4.28 -5.98
C GLU A 426 13.55 3.80 -5.51
N ALA A 427 14.20 4.51 -4.57
CA ALA A 427 15.49 4.09 -4.01
C ALA A 427 15.38 2.74 -3.28
N ILE A 428 14.30 2.55 -2.50
CA ILE A 428 13.98 1.27 -1.84
C ILE A 428 13.76 0.17 -2.87
N LEU A 429 13.03 0.44 -3.94
CA LEU A 429 12.77 -0.53 -5.00
C LEU A 429 14.08 -0.91 -5.74
N LYS A 430 14.94 0.06 -6.04
CA LYS A 430 16.26 -0.18 -6.64
C LYS A 430 17.15 -1.03 -5.74
N GLU A 431 17.17 -0.77 -4.43
CA GLU A 431 17.92 -1.60 -3.49
C GLU A 431 17.35 -3.02 -3.39
N SER A 432 16.02 -3.18 -3.44
CA SER A 432 15.38 -4.49 -3.49
C SER A 432 15.77 -5.27 -4.76
N ALA A 433 15.88 -4.58 -5.91
CA ALA A 433 16.36 -5.16 -7.15
C ALA A 433 17.86 -5.57 -7.06
N ASN A 434 18.67 -4.77 -6.35
CA ASN A 434 20.06 -5.12 -6.05
C ASN A 434 20.16 -6.37 -5.17
N ILE A 435 19.34 -6.50 -4.14
CA ILE A 435 19.27 -7.71 -3.29
C ILE A 435 18.85 -8.93 -4.11
N LEU A 436 17.88 -8.77 -5.00
CA LEU A 436 17.43 -9.86 -5.87
C LEU A 436 18.52 -10.26 -6.89
N ALA A 437 19.26 -9.30 -7.44
CA ALA A 437 20.39 -9.58 -8.32
C ALA A 437 21.49 -10.37 -7.59
N ASP A 438 21.82 -10.00 -6.33
CA ASP A 438 22.72 -10.80 -5.48
C ASP A 438 22.17 -12.21 -5.26
N PHE A 439 20.89 -12.35 -5.00
CA PHE A 439 20.24 -13.64 -4.78
C PHE A 439 20.33 -14.54 -6.01
N ILE A 440 20.13 -13.98 -7.20
CA ILE A 440 20.30 -14.69 -8.48
C ILE A 440 21.74 -15.17 -8.62
N GLU A 441 22.69 -14.30 -8.34
CA GLU A 441 24.12 -14.58 -8.50
C GLU A 441 24.61 -15.70 -7.58
N TYR A 442 24.15 -15.73 -6.32
CA TYR A 442 24.67 -16.67 -5.30
C TYR A 442 23.84 -17.93 -5.07
N SER A 443 22.61 -17.97 -5.53
CA SER A 443 21.69 -19.09 -5.24
C SER A 443 21.18 -19.84 -6.46
N PHE A 444 21.37 -19.29 -7.68
CA PHE A 444 20.81 -19.83 -8.92
C PHE A 444 21.86 -20.00 -10.03
N GLN A 445 23.17 -19.96 -9.70
CA GLN A 445 24.26 -20.32 -10.63
C GLN A 445 24.53 -21.82 -10.68
#